data_f390d9d3739c7cbd7831ebaa88398900
#
_entry.id   f390d9d3739c7cbd7831ebaa88398900
#
_cell.length_a   1.000
_cell.length_b   1.000
_cell.length_c   1.000
_cell.angle_alpha   90.00
_cell.angle_beta   90.00
_cell.angle_gamma   90.00
#
_symmetry.space_group_name_H-M   'P 1'
#
loop_
_entity.id
_entity.type
_entity.pdbx_description
1 polymer ?
#
loop_
_entity_poly.entity_id
_entity_poly.type
_entity_poly.pdbx_seq_one_letter_code
_entity_poly.pdbx_strand_id
1 'polypeptide(L)'
;MEYKLIGETSWQTRVFVEDIVKIMARKGMTRLEFARRMGGVRPSYVTKILSGRENMTAKTMEAMAAAVGYELVFGLRRRSQDKGEGLSAREIKRRIAKRKGARHE
;
A
#
# COMPACT_ATOMS: atom_id res chain seq x y z
N MET A 1 16.22 -13.94 -5.27
CA MET A 1 15.30 -13.34 -6.22
C MET A 1 15.59 -11.87 -6.34
N GLU A 2 15.71 -11.41 -7.53
CA GLU A 2 16.02 -10.01 -7.77
C GLU A 2 14.79 -9.22 -8.12
N TYR A 3 14.73 -8.02 -7.60
CA TYR A 3 13.71 -7.07 -7.98
C TYR A 3 14.33 -6.11 -8.97
N LYS A 4 13.81 -6.11 -10.16
CA LYS A 4 14.30 -5.16 -11.14
C LYS A 4 13.39 -3.97 -11.16
N LEU A 5 13.94 -2.84 -10.77
CA LEU A 5 13.27 -1.56 -10.88
C LEU A 5 13.89 -0.84 -12.06
N ILE A 6 13.47 -1.20 -13.23
CA ILE A 6 14.02 -0.62 -14.46
C ILE A 6 13.10 0.50 -14.90
N GLY A 7 13.19 1.65 -14.22
CA GLY A 7 12.34 2.76 -14.57
C GLY A 7 10.87 2.39 -14.53
N GLU A 8 10.56 1.24 -14.00
CA GLU A 8 9.21 0.74 -13.90
C GLU A 8 8.88 0.41 -12.47
N THR A 9 7.63 0.57 -12.14
CA THR A 9 7.14 0.24 -10.82
C THR A 9 7.14 -1.27 -10.61
N SER A 10 7.38 -1.71 -9.39
CA SER A 10 7.31 -3.12 -9.08
C SER A 10 5.89 -3.65 -9.33
N TRP A 11 5.78 -4.95 -9.57
CA TRP A 11 4.47 -5.55 -9.81
C TRP A 11 3.57 -5.44 -8.57
N GLN A 12 4.16 -5.40 -7.38
CA GLN A 12 3.38 -5.23 -6.15
C GLN A 12 2.67 -3.89 -6.14
N THR A 13 3.36 -2.84 -6.58
CA THR A 13 2.74 -1.52 -6.64
C THR A 13 1.60 -1.51 -7.65
N ARG A 14 1.79 -2.16 -8.79
CA ARG A 14 0.74 -2.22 -9.80
C ARG A 14 -0.48 -2.97 -9.29
N VAL A 15 -0.27 -4.09 -8.61
CA VAL A 15 -1.38 -4.84 -8.02
C VAL A 15 -2.12 -3.99 -7.00
N PHE A 16 -1.38 -3.27 -6.17
CA PHE A 16 -1.99 -2.38 -5.18
C PHE A 16 -2.87 -1.33 -5.86
N VAL A 17 -2.34 -0.68 -6.90
CA VAL A 17 -3.10 0.35 -7.62
C VAL A 17 -4.34 -0.25 -8.26
N GLU A 18 -4.22 -1.43 -8.86
CA GLU A 18 -5.37 -2.10 -9.46
C GLU A 18 -6.45 -2.37 -8.42
N ASP A 19 -6.05 -2.79 -7.23
CA ASP A 19 -7.00 -3.03 -6.15
C ASP A 19 -7.69 -1.74 -5.74
N ILE A 20 -6.94 -0.66 -5.62
CA ILE A 20 -7.51 0.66 -5.29
C ILE A 20 -8.55 1.06 -6.35
N VAL A 21 -8.20 0.92 -7.62
CA VAL A 21 -9.11 1.29 -8.71
C VAL A 21 -10.38 0.44 -8.68
N LYS A 22 -10.24 -0.85 -8.40
CA LYS A 22 -11.41 -1.73 -8.31
C LYS A 22 -12.32 -1.33 -7.14
N ILE A 23 -11.72 -0.98 -6.01
CA ILE A 23 -12.51 -0.55 -4.86
C ILE A 23 -13.23 0.76 -5.17
N MET A 24 -12.54 1.70 -5.79
CA MET A 24 -13.15 2.96 -6.20
C MET A 24 -14.35 2.70 -7.12
N ALA A 25 -14.17 1.82 -8.10
CA ALA A 25 -15.25 1.50 -9.04
C ALA A 25 -16.45 0.91 -8.31
N ARG A 26 -16.21 0.00 -7.37
CA ARG A 26 -17.31 -0.61 -6.62
C ARG A 26 -18.06 0.41 -5.77
N LYS A 27 -17.35 1.41 -5.27
CA LYS A 27 -17.97 2.44 -4.42
C LYS A 27 -18.50 3.61 -5.21
N GLY A 28 -18.29 3.64 -6.51
CA GLY A 28 -18.69 4.78 -7.33
C GLY A 28 -17.91 6.03 -6.97
N MET A 29 -16.68 5.86 -6.51
CA MET A 29 -15.85 6.99 -6.09
C MET A 29 -15.14 7.60 -7.27
N THR A 30 -15.29 8.92 -7.43
CA THR A 30 -14.59 9.65 -8.49
C THR A 30 -13.16 9.97 -8.07
N ARG A 31 -12.33 10.31 -9.05
CA ARG A 31 -10.96 10.72 -8.75
C ARG A 31 -10.94 12.00 -7.91
N LEU A 32 -11.88 12.86 -8.14
CA LEU A 32 -11.98 14.10 -7.34
C LEU A 32 -12.28 13.78 -5.87
N GLU A 33 -13.20 12.86 -5.64
CA GLU A 33 -13.53 12.45 -4.29
C GLU A 33 -12.33 11.76 -3.63
N PHE A 34 -11.67 10.91 -4.37
CA PHE A 34 -10.47 10.23 -3.89
C PHE A 34 -9.40 11.25 -3.49
N ALA A 35 -9.20 12.26 -4.34
CA ALA A 35 -8.23 13.33 -4.06
C ALA A 35 -8.58 14.06 -2.76
N ARG A 36 -9.85 14.33 -2.54
CA ARG A 36 -10.31 14.99 -1.31
C ARG A 36 -10.01 14.13 -0.10
N ARG A 37 -10.27 12.84 -0.22
CA ARG A 37 -10.07 11.92 0.90
C ARG A 37 -8.59 11.69 1.20
N MET A 38 -7.73 11.96 0.23
CA MET A 38 -6.29 11.90 0.45
C MET A 38 -5.73 13.19 1.04
N GLY A 39 -6.59 14.12 1.44
CA GLY A 39 -6.15 15.36 2.05
C GLY A 39 -6.17 16.54 1.12
N GLY A 40 -6.90 16.45 0.01
CA GLY A 40 -7.03 17.56 -0.93
C GLY A 40 -5.88 17.66 -1.92
N VAL A 41 -5.31 16.53 -2.31
CA VAL A 41 -4.25 16.52 -3.32
C VAL A 41 -4.82 16.92 -4.69
N ARG A 42 -3.94 17.32 -5.58
CA ARG A 42 -4.35 17.73 -6.93
C ARG A 42 -4.87 16.54 -7.73
N PRO A 43 -5.91 16.73 -8.55
CA PRO A 43 -6.39 15.64 -9.41
C PRO A 43 -5.31 15.09 -10.35
N SER A 44 -4.39 15.95 -10.80
CA SER A 44 -3.29 15.49 -11.65
C SER A 44 -2.39 14.51 -10.90
N TYR A 45 -2.21 14.73 -9.60
CA TYR A 45 -1.43 13.82 -8.78
C TYR A 45 -2.14 12.47 -8.66
N VAL A 46 -3.46 12.48 -8.50
CA VAL A 46 -4.24 11.26 -8.44
C VAL A 46 -4.09 10.47 -9.73
N THR A 47 -4.19 11.15 -10.88
CA THR A 47 -4.00 10.49 -12.16
C THR A 47 -2.63 9.84 -12.24
N LYS A 48 -1.61 10.54 -11.73
CA LYS A 48 -0.24 10.05 -11.75
C LYS A 48 -0.09 8.79 -10.90
N ILE A 49 -0.56 8.81 -9.65
CA ILE A 49 -0.40 7.65 -8.78
C ILE A 49 -1.27 6.48 -9.19
N LEU A 50 -2.42 6.74 -9.82
CA LEU A 50 -3.29 5.65 -10.29
C LEU A 50 -2.85 5.07 -11.62
N SER A 51 -1.82 5.64 -12.24
CA SER A 51 -1.27 5.07 -13.48
C SER A 51 -0.57 3.75 -13.24
N GLY A 52 -0.16 3.49 -12.00
CA GLY A 52 0.57 2.29 -11.66
C GLY A 52 2.04 2.33 -12.05
N ARG A 53 2.53 3.48 -12.49
CA ARG A 53 3.91 3.63 -12.92
C ARG A 53 4.80 4.34 -11.93
N GLU A 54 4.21 4.90 -10.89
CA GLU A 54 4.97 5.63 -9.89
C GLU A 54 5.44 4.71 -8.79
N ASN A 55 6.66 4.93 -8.34
CA ASN A 55 7.13 4.28 -7.13
C ASN A 55 6.52 5.02 -5.96
N MET A 56 5.90 4.28 -5.08
CA MET A 56 5.21 4.87 -3.95
C MET A 56 5.81 4.42 -2.65
N THR A 57 5.84 5.33 -1.69
CA THR A 57 6.24 4.98 -0.34
C THR A 57 5.07 4.28 0.35
N ALA A 58 5.39 3.56 1.43
CA ALA A 58 4.36 2.93 2.23
C ALA A 58 3.39 3.96 2.77
N LYS A 59 3.89 5.15 3.10
CA LYS A 59 3.04 6.22 3.60
C LYS A 59 2.01 6.66 2.58
N THR A 60 2.41 6.78 1.32
CA THR A 60 1.47 7.13 0.26
C THR A 60 0.44 6.03 0.06
N MET A 61 0.86 4.77 0.09
CA MET A 61 -0.07 3.65 -0.04
C MET A 61 -1.06 3.60 1.12
N GLU A 62 -0.60 3.93 2.32
CA GLU A 62 -1.50 4.01 3.47
C GLU A 62 -2.57 5.07 3.26
N ALA A 63 -2.18 6.23 2.75
CA ALA A 63 -3.13 7.30 2.49
C ALA A 63 -4.15 6.89 1.43
N MET A 64 -3.70 6.20 0.39
CA MET A 64 -4.60 5.72 -0.65
C MET A 64 -5.59 4.68 -0.10
N ALA A 65 -5.10 3.75 0.71
CA ALA A 65 -5.96 2.74 1.30
C ALA A 65 -7.00 3.38 2.21
N ALA A 66 -6.57 4.31 3.05
CA ALA A 66 -7.48 5.01 3.94
C ALA A 66 -8.54 5.78 3.17
N ALA A 67 -8.17 6.39 2.04
CA ALA A 67 -9.10 7.15 1.22
C ALA A 67 -10.25 6.28 0.71
N VAL A 68 -10.02 5.00 0.48
CA VAL A 68 -11.07 4.09 0.03
C VAL A 68 -11.66 3.28 1.19
N GLY A 69 -11.28 3.61 2.42
CA GLY A 69 -11.86 2.96 3.60
C GLY A 69 -11.21 1.64 3.96
N TYR A 70 -10.00 1.42 3.52
CA TYR A 70 -9.26 0.18 3.80
C TYR A 70 -8.02 0.47 4.62
N GLU A 71 -7.49 -0.56 5.19
CA GLU A 71 -6.25 -0.49 5.94
C GLU A 71 -5.17 -1.23 5.17
N LEU A 72 -4.00 -0.59 5.02
CA LEU A 72 -2.88 -1.22 4.36
C LEU A 72 -2.19 -2.17 5.34
N VAL A 73 -1.99 -3.40 4.91
CA VAL A 73 -1.38 -4.42 5.75
C VAL A 73 -0.19 -5.01 5.00
N PHE A 74 0.94 -5.11 5.68
CA PHE A 74 2.15 -5.72 5.13
C PHE A 74 2.39 -7.07 5.76
N GLY A 75 3.03 -7.93 5.00
CA GLY A 75 3.42 -9.23 5.50
C GLY A 75 4.63 -9.75 4.76
N LEU A 76 5.20 -10.79 5.30
CA LEU A 76 6.32 -11.48 4.68
C LEU A 76 5.91 -12.91 4.43
N ARG A 77 6.26 -13.41 3.25
CA ARG A 77 6.04 -14.81 2.93
C ARG A 77 7.38 -15.52 2.95
N ARG A 78 7.43 -16.65 3.61
CA ARG A 78 8.63 -17.45 3.61
C ARG A 78 8.91 -17.94 2.19
N ARG A 79 10.16 -17.87 1.80
CA ARG A 79 10.57 -18.46 0.52
C ARG A 79 10.46 -19.96 0.61
N SER A 80 10.14 -20.60 -0.52
CA SER A 80 9.98 -22.04 -0.55
C SER A 80 11.26 -22.77 -0.18
N GLN A 81 12.40 -22.14 -0.36
CA GLN A 81 13.71 -22.76 -0.08
C GLN A 81 14.20 -22.49 1.34
N ASP A 82 13.55 -21.63 2.06
CA ASP A 82 13.94 -21.31 3.43
C ASP A 82 13.26 -22.26 4.39
N LYS A 83 13.97 -22.60 5.47
CA LYS A 83 13.42 -23.43 6.52
C LYS A 83 12.86 -22.62 7.67
N GLY A 84 13.07 -21.32 7.66
CA GLY A 84 12.45 -20.45 8.63
C GLY A 84 10.97 -20.28 8.35
N GLU A 85 10.28 -19.66 9.27
CA GLU A 85 8.87 -19.40 9.10
C GLU A 85 8.63 -17.95 8.79
N GLY A 86 7.79 -17.70 7.78
CA GLY A 86 7.39 -16.35 7.47
C GLY A 86 6.46 -15.79 8.54
N LEU A 87 6.43 -14.49 8.63
CA LEU A 87 5.53 -13.82 9.56
C LEU A 87 4.25 -13.40 8.84
N SER A 88 3.12 -13.66 9.47
CA SER A 88 1.86 -13.18 8.96
C SER A 88 1.76 -11.67 9.20
N ALA A 89 0.85 -11.02 8.47
CA ALA A 89 0.61 -9.61 8.68
C ALA A 89 0.22 -9.32 10.13
N ARG A 90 -0.56 -10.23 10.72
CA ARG A 90 -0.98 -10.07 12.12
C ARG A 90 0.23 -10.07 13.06
N GLU A 91 1.15 -10.97 12.85
CA GLU A 91 2.34 -11.04 13.70
C GLU A 91 3.21 -9.82 13.54
N ILE A 92 3.34 -9.33 12.33
CA ILE A 92 4.11 -8.13 12.07
C ILE A 92 3.49 -6.94 12.79
N LYS A 93 2.18 -6.77 12.69
CA LYS A 93 1.49 -5.70 13.38
C LYS A 93 1.69 -5.77 14.89
N ARG A 94 1.60 -6.97 15.44
CA ARG A 94 1.76 -7.16 16.86
C ARG A 94 3.17 -6.78 17.31
N ARG A 95 4.18 -7.14 16.52
CA ARG A 95 5.57 -6.79 16.86
C ARG A 95 5.81 -5.30 16.76
N ILE A 96 5.22 -4.65 15.78
CA ILE A 96 5.34 -3.20 15.64
C ILE A 96 4.68 -2.49 16.81
N ALA A 97 3.49 -2.93 17.21
CA ALA A 97 2.79 -2.34 18.34
C ALA A 97 3.59 -2.49 19.62
N LYS A 98 4.18 -3.66 19.83
CA LYS A 98 4.99 -3.91 21.01
C LYS A 98 6.21 -3.01 21.03
N ARG A 99 6.84 -2.81 19.87
CA ARG A 99 8.00 -1.93 19.77
C ARG A 99 7.63 -0.48 20.06
N LYS A 100 6.49 -0.03 19.57
CA LYS A 100 6.03 1.32 19.84
C LYS A 100 5.73 1.52 21.31
N GLY A 101 5.14 0.53 21.95
CA GLY A 101 4.89 0.58 23.39
C GLY A 101 6.17 0.76 24.17
N ALA A 102 7.20 0.02 23.78
CA ALA A 102 8.49 0.13 24.46
C ALA A 102 9.10 1.51 24.29
N ARG A 103 8.84 2.18 23.19
CA ARG A 103 9.39 3.52 22.94
C ARG A 103 8.75 4.59 23.77
N HIS A 104 7.55 4.39 24.22
CA HIS A 104 6.79 5.42 24.93
C HIS A 104 6.98 5.39 26.43
N GLU A 105 7.86 4.57 26.86
CA GLU A 105 8.16 4.51 28.31
C GLU A 105 9.13 5.56 28.74
#